data_e540a3654b7ebbc4da041cef3cbfab6e
#
_entry.id   e540a3654b7ebbc4da041cef3cbfab6e
#
_cell.length_a   1.000
_cell.length_b   1.000
_cell.length_c   1.000
_cell.angle_alpha   90.00
_cell.angle_beta   90.00
_cell.angle_gamma   90.00
#
_symmetry.space_group_name_H-M   'P 1'
#
loop_
_entity.id
_entity.type
_entity.pdbx_description
1 polymer ?
#
loop_
_entity_poly.entity_id
_entity_poly.type
_entity_poly.pdbx_seq_one_letter_code
_entity_poly.pdbx_strand_id
1 'polypeptide(L)'
;MGRLRATPGFTAIALVSLAFATGLNILIFSFTSPVLFKALPYPEPDRLLDVTMAPPGQPDAKGVVTPALYLVLRDKTGAAFEAVGAFDAGRSANLAGDATGPATRLDGHRISATGLAALGTRPLLGRLPVAADEQVSAAPTIVLSYAVWQRRFAGVRTWSARP
;
A
#
# COMPACT_ATOMS: atom_id res chain seq x y z
N MET A 1 55.46 -4.72 2.99
CA MET A 1 54.65 -5.08 1.82
C MET A 1 54.98 -6.44 1.16
N GLY A 2 55.85 -7.29 1.73
CA GLY A 2 56.34 -8.50 1.08
C GLY A 2 55.59 -9.81 1.34
N ARG A 3 54.78 -9.93 2.41
CA ARG A 3 54.15 -11.21 2.78
C ARG A 3 52.88 -11.60 1.98
N LEU A 4 52.15 -10.63 1.45
CA LEU A 4 50.94 -10.91 0.62
C LEU A 4 51.27 -11.51 -0.76
N ARG A 5 52.49 -11.28 -1.25
CA ARG A 5 52.98 -11.88 -2.52
C ARG A 5 53.54 -13.29 -2.36
N ALA A 6 53.84 -13.70 -1.14
CA ALA A 6 54.46 -15.01 -0.85
C ALA A 6 53.38 -16.16 -0.80
N THR A 7 52.11 -15.84 -0.60
CA THR A 7 51.02 -16.83 -0.51
C THR A 7 49.80 -16.37 -1.32
N PRO A 8 49.85 -16.43 -2.65
CA PRO A 8 48.80 -15.87 -3.49
C PRO A 8 47.44 -16.57 -3.30
N GLY A 9 47.42 -17.86 -3.01
CA GLY A 9 46.19 -18.63 -2.76
C GLY A 9 45.48 -18.18 -1.48
N PHE A 10 46.23 -17.95 -0.39
CA PHE A 10 45.64 -17.46 0.85
C PHE A 10 45.05 -16.04 0.67
N THR A 11 45.81 -15.19 -0.01
CA THR A 11 45.36 -13.80 -0.28
C THR A 11 44.07 -13.80 -1.15
N ALA A 12 44.01 -14.66 -2.15
CA ALA A 12 42.81 -14.79 -3.00
C ALA A 12 41.58 -15.25 -2.19
N ILE A 13 41.73 -16.27 -1.35
CA ILE A 13 40.62 -16.76 -0.50
C ILE A 13 40.17 -15.66 0.48
N ALA A 14 41.13 -14.99 1.13
CA ALA A 14 40.79 -13.90 2.06
C ALA A 14 40.02 -12.75 1.37
N LEU A 15 40.45 -12.35 0.17
CA LEU A 15 39.78 -11.29 -0.61
C LEU A 15 38.38 -11.71 -1.06
N VAL A 16 38.21 -12.97 -1.52
CA VAL A 16 36.90 -13.49 -1.93
C VAL A 16 35.96 -13.56 -0.72
N SER A 17 36.43 -14.03 0.44
CA SER A 17 35.62 -14.08 1.66
C SER A 17 35.21 -12.69 2.12
N LEU A 18 36.12 -11.73 2.09
CA LEU A 18 35.83 -10.34 2.45
C LEU A 18 34.83 -9.69 1.46
N ALA A 19 35.04 -9.91 0.17
CA ALA A 19 34.15 -9.39 -0.87
C ALA A 19 32.73 -9.98 -0.74
N PHE A 20 32.63 -11.29 -0.45
CA PHE A 20 31.35 -11.96 -0.23
C PHE A 20 30.63 -11.42 1.01
N ALA A 21 31.34 -11.29 2.14
CA ALA A 21 30.78 -10.76 3.38
C ALA A 21 30.29 -9.32 3.21
N THR A 22 31.09 -8.48 2.55
CA THR A 22 30.73 -7.09 2.29
C THR A 22 29.57 -6.98 1.31
N GLY A 23 29.59 -7.79 0.24
CA GLY A 23 28.54 -7.83 -0.76
C GLY A 23 27.19 -8.24 -0.19
N LEU A 24 27.18 -9.28 0.67
CA LEU A 24 25.98 -9.73 1.36
C LEU A 24 25.40 -8.65 2.29
N ASN A 25 26.26 -7.97 3.03
CA ASN A 25 25.86 -6.89 3.93
C ASN A 25 25.24 -5.71 3.15
N ILE A 26 25.85 -5.29 2.05
CA ILE A 26 25.31 -4.26 1.16
C ILE A 26 23.95 -4.69 0.58
N LEU A 27 23.84 -5.95 0.18
CA LEU A 27 22.60 -6.49 -0.38
C LEU A 27 21.46 -6.44 0.63
N ILE A 28 21.69 -6.92 1.86
CA ILE A 28 20.70 -6.87 2.94
C ILE A 28 20.29 -5.42 3.22
N PHE A 29 21.28 -4.52 3.35
CA PHE A 29 21.01 -3.11 3.61
C PHE A 29 20.22 -2.44 2.48
N SER A 30 20.51 -2.77 1.22
CA SER A 30 19.79 -2.25 0.06
C SER A 30 18.33 -2.65 0.02
N PHE A 31 17.99 -3.86 0.49
CA PHE A 31 16.59 -4.29 0.61
C PHE A 31 15.89 -3.70 1.84
N THR A 32 16.60 -3.57 2.95
CA THR A 32 16.02 -3.15 4.22
C THR A 32 15.86 -1.64 4.31
N SER A 33 16.81 -0.89 3.75
CA SER A 33 16.82 0.57 3.81
C SER A 33 15.58 1.25 3.23
N PRO A 34 15.06 0.88 2.05
CA PRO A 34 13.84 1.50 1.53
C PRO A 34 12.59 1.23 2.37
N VAL A 35 12.56 0.12 3.10
CA VAL A 35 11.42 -0.24 3.96
C VAL A 35 11.46 0.51 5.28
N LEU A 36 12.65 0.68 5.87
CA LEU A 36 12.81 1.29 7.19
C LEU A 36 12.96 2.82 7.14
N PHE A 37 13.61 3.35 6.10
CA PHE A 37 14.01 4.76 6.07
C PHE A 37 13.31 5.59 5.00
N LYS A 38 12.59 4.94 4.06
CA LYS A 38 11.86 5.70 3.07
C LYS A 38 10.57 6.24 3.71
N ALA A 39 10.46 7.54 3.78
CA ALA A 39 9.21 8.17 4.17
C ALA A 39 8.05 7.62 3.31
N LEU A 40 6.93 7.35 3.95
CA LEU A 40 5.70 6.96 3.25
C LEU A 40 5.40 8.00 2.16
N PRO A 41 4.94 7.59 0.98
CA PRO A 41 4.69 8.49 -0.15
C PRO A 41 3.40 9.30 0.03
N TYR A 42 3.14 9.76 1.25
CA TYR A 42 1.99 10.60 1.60
C TYR A 42 2.45 12.02 1.91
N PRO A 43 1.61 13.03 1.68
CA PRO A 43 1.97 14.43 1.90
C PRO A 43 2.42 14.74 3.34
N GLU A 44 1.78 14.14 4.33
CA GLU A 44 2.03 14.37 5.76
C GLU A 44 2.06 13.06 6.53
N PRO A 45 3.10 12.21 6.32
CA PRO A 45 3.14 10.86 6.88
C PRO A 45 3.16 10.86 8.42
N ASP A 46 3.77 11.87 9.03
CA ASP A 46 3.89 11.97 10.49
C ASP A 46 2.56 12.31 11.19
N ARG A 47 1.56 12.73 10.45
CA ARG A 47 0.21 13.00 10.94
C ARG A 47 -0.75 11.82 10.77
N LEU A 48 -0.30 10.76 10.09
CA LEU A 48 -1.10 9.56 9.89
C LEU A 48 -0.93 8.60 11.07
N LEU A 49 -2.06 8.19 11.64
CA LEU A 49 -2.10 7.21 12.71
C LEU A 49 -2.83 5.97 12.24
N ASP A 50 -2.24 4.80 12.50
CA ASP A 50 -2.90 3.52 12.28
C ASP A 50 -3.59 3.09 13.59
N VAL A 51 -4.92 3.02 13.56
CA VAL A 51 -5.74 2.65 14.71
C VAL A 51 -6.08 1.17 14.61
N THR A 52 -5.58 0.39 15.55
CA THR A 52 -5.87 -1.05 15.64
C THR A 52 -6.47 -1.40 16.99
N MET A 53 -7.25 -2.47 17.08
CA MET A 53 -7.71 -3.01 18.35
C MET A 53 -6.67 -3.98 18.89
N ALA A 54 -6.40 -3.89 20.20
CA ALA A 54 -5.65 -4.93 20.89
C ALA A 54 -6.65 -5.90 21.54
N PRO A 55 -6.53 -7.22 21.31
CA PRO A 55 -7.33 -8.20 22.03
C PRO A 55 -7.05 -8.13 23.55
N PRO A 56 -8.03 -8.43 24.40
CA PRO A 56 -7.82 -8.45 25.84
C PRO A 56 -6.64 -9.35 26.23
N GLY A 57 -5.72 -8.82 27.03
CA GLY A 57 -4.52 -9.53 27.49
C GLY A 57 -3.36 -9.59 26.49
N GLN A 58 -3.49 -9.00 25.32
CA GLN A 58 -2.44 -8.96 24.29
C GLN A 58 -2.26 -7.53 23.72
N PRO A 59 -1.66 -6.61 24.49
CA PRO A 59 -1.56 -5.21 24.09
C PRO A 59 -0.74 -4.98 22.83
N ASP A 60 0.19 -5.87 22.51
CA ASP A 60 1.05 -5.77 21.30
C ASP A 60 0.44 -6.43 20.06
N ALA A 61 -0.68 -7.14 20.19
CA ALA A 61 -1.35 -7.76 19.06
C ALA A 61 -2.20 -6.74 18.30
N LYS A 62 -2.03 -6.72 16.99
CA LYS A 62 -2.84 -5.89 16.10
C LYS A 62 -4.09 -6.66 15.66
N GLY A 63 -5.22 -6.26 16.19
CA GLY A 63 -6.52 -6.77 15.76
C GLY A 63 -7.22 -5.83 14.78
N VAL A 64 -8.29 -6.32 14.20
CA VAL A 64 -9.08 -5.59 13.19
C VAL A 64 -10.12 -4.71 13.88
N VAL A 65 -10.20 -3.46 13.46
CA VAL A 65 -11.28 -2.55 13.89
C VAL A 65 -12.59 -2.97 13.21
N THR A 66 -13.62 -3.19 14.00
CA THR A 66 -14.94 -3.53 13.45
C THR A 66 -15.61 -2.33 12.78
N PRO A 67 -16.48 -2.54 11.78
CA PRO A 67 -17.23 -1.44 11.15
C PRO A 67 -18.00 -0.58 12.15
N ALA A 68 -18.57 -1.20 13.18
CA ALA A 68 -19.29 -0.47 14.23
C ALA A 68 -18.37 0.48 15.02
N LEU A 69 -17.16 0.02 15.38
CA LEU A 69 -16.18 0.85 16.05
C LEU A 69 -15.67 1.98 15.14
N TYR A 70 -15.47 1.71 13.87
CA TYR A 70 -15.12 2.76 12.90
C TYR A 70 -16.16 3.89 12.88
N LEU A 71 -17.46 3.56 12.85
CA LEU A 71 -18.53 4.57 12.89
C LEU A 71 -18.49 5.39 14.18
N VAL A 72 -18.28 4.74 15.32
CA VAL A 72 -18.15 5.44 16.61
C VAL A 72 -16.93 6.35 16.62
N LEU A 73 -15.79 5.88 16.15
CA LEU A 73 -14.57 6.69 16.06
C LEU A 73 -14.80 7.90 15.16
N ARG A 74 -15.32 7.71 13.97
CA ARG A 74 -15.61 8.79 13.04
C ARG A 74 -16.53 9.86 13.67
N ASP A 75 -17.58 9.44 14.35
CA ASP A 75 -18.60 10.34 14.88
C ASP A 75 -18.19 11.01 16.19
N LYS A 76 -17.34 10.36 17.00
CA LYS A 76 -16.96 10.84 18.35
C LYS A 76 -15.62 11.54 18.43
N THR A 77 -14.73 11.34 17.47
CA THR A 77 -13.34 11.82 17.54
C THR A 77 -13.05 13.04 16.64
N GLY A 78 -14.06 13.64 16.07
CA GLY A 78 -13.92 14.81 15.18
C GLY A 78 -13.20 16.03 15.78
N ALA A 79 -13.08 16.11 17.11
CA ALA A 79 -12.29 17.13 17.79
C ALA A 79 -10.78 16.76 17.87
N ALA A 80 -10.44 15.48 17.77
CA ALA A 80 -9.07 14.98 17.92
C ALA A 80 -8.40 14.67 16.58
N PHE A 81 -9.18 14.29 15.57
CA PHE A 81 -8.68 13.91 14.25
C PHE A 81 -9.33 14.78 13.17
N GLU A 82 -8.54 15.23 12.23
CA GLU A 82 -9.01 15.96 11.06
C GLU A 82 -9.86 15.08 10.13
N ALA A 83 -9.47 13.81 10.00
CA ALA A 83 -10.20 12.82 9.24
C ALA A 83 -9.98 11.42 9.82
N VAL A 84 -11.04 10.61 9.82
CA VAL A 84 -10.99 9.19 10.17
C VAL A 84 -11.42 8.39 8.97
N GLY A 85 -10.52 7.56 8.44
CA GLY A 85 -10.79 6.68 7.32
C GLY A 85 -10.71 5.22 7.72
N ALA A 86 -11.39 4.36 6.97
CA ALA A 86 -11.28 2.92 7.11
C ALA A 86 -10.84 2.29 5.79
N PHE A 87 -10.06 1.21 5.89
CA PHE A 87 -9.79 0.38 4.75
C PHE A 87 -9.86 -1.10 5.12
N ASP A 88 -10.29 -1.92 4.16
CA ASP A 88 -10.37 -3.37 4.30
C ASP A 88 -9.43 -3.99 3.26
N ALA A 89 -8.35 -4.60 3.75
CA ALA A 89 -7.32 -5.20 2.93
C ALA A 89 -7.75 -6.59 2.40
N GLY A 90 -7.17 -6.98 1.26
CA GLY A 90 -7.29 -8.35 0.76
C GLY A 90 -8.62 -8.66 0.07
N ARG A 91 -9.31 -7.67 -0.45
CA ARG A 91 -10.47 -7.88 -1.33
C ARG A 91 -10.01 -8.10 -2.77
N SER A 92 -10.61 -9.04 -3.44
CA SER A 92 -10.42 -9.23 -4.87
C SER A 92 -11.73 -9.03 -5.61
N ALA A 93 -11.66 -8.45 -6.79
CA ALA A 93 -12.77 -8.30 -7.69
C ALA A 93 -12.46 -9.01 -9.01
N ASN A 94 -13.47 -9.66 -9.60
CA ASN A 94 -13.33 -10.23 -10.91
C ASN A 94 -13.81 -9.20 -11.94
N LEU A 95 -12.89 -8.72 -12.75
CA LEU A 95 -13.24 -7.93 -13.91
C LEU A 95 -13.67 -8.90 -15.00
N ALA A 96 -14.91 -8.76 -15.48
CA ALA A 96 -15.43 -9.58 -16.56
C ALA A 96 -14.58 -9.41 -17.83
N GLY A 97 -14.48 -10.48 -18.62
CA GLY A 97 -13.86 -10.41 -19.94
C GLY A 97 -14.72 -9.59 -20.89
N ASP A 98 -14.08 -8.83 -21.75
CA ASP A 98 -14.70 -8.04 -22.81
C ASP A 98 -13.83 -8.02 -24.06
N ALA A 99 -14.14 -7.16 -25.02
CA ALA A 99 -13.36 -7.00 -26.24
C ALA A 99 -11.89 -6.57 -25.98
N THR A 100 -11.55 -6.07 -24.80
CA THR A 100 -10.22 -5.62 -24.43
C THR A 100 -9.36 -6.72 -23.78
N GLY A 101 -9.98 -7.87 -23.43
CA GLY A 101 -9.24 -9.03 -22.91
C GLY A 101 -10.07 -9.97 -22.06
N PRO A 102 -9.47 -11.09 -21.60
CA PRO A 102 -10.14 -12.11 -20.82
C PRO A 102 -10.54 -11.62 -19.43
N ALA A 103 -11.44 -12.35 -18.77
CA ALA A 103 -11.76 -12.12 -17.37
C ALA A 103 -10.48 -12.19 -16.52
N THR A 104 -10.32 -11.22 -15.64
CA THR A 104 -9.10 -11.08 -14.83
C THR A 104 -9.47 -10.79 -13.38
N ARG A 105 -8.81 -11.47 -12.46
CA ARG A 105 -8.91 -11.17 -11.03
C ARG A 105 -8.01 -9.98 -10.71
N LEU A 106 -8.58 -8.98 -10.08
CA LEU A 106 -7.88 -7.80 -9.58
C LEU A 106 -7.85 -7.85 -8.07
N ASP A 107 -6.66 -7.67 -7.50
CA ASP A 107 -6.53 -7.45 -6.07
C ASP A 107 -6.81 -5.98 -5.76
N GLY A 108 -7.56 -5.76 -4.72
CA GLY A 108 -8.02 -4.43 -4.35
C GLY A 108 -8.29 -4.31 -2.86
N HIS A 109 -8.70 -3.11 -2.48
CA HIS A 109 -9.04 -2.76 -1.11
C HIS A 109 -10.35 -1.97 -1.14
N ARG A 110 -11.16 -2.14 -0.10
CA ARG A 110 -12.23 -1.17 0.17
C ARG A 110 -11.65 -0.07 1.02
N ILE A 111 -11.89 1.15 0.63
CA ILE A 111 -11.43 2.33 1.38
C ILE A 111 -12.57 3.33 1.46
N SER A 112 -12.72 3.97 2.61
CA SER A 112 -13.69 5.05 2.76
C SER A 112 -13.26 6.30 1.99
N ALA A 113 -14.21 7.13 1.62
CA ALA A 113 -13.96 8.41 0.96
C ALA A 113 -13.03 9.30 1.81
N THR A 114 -13.29 9.36 3.11
CA THR A 114 -12.43 10.05 4.08
C THR A 114 -11.03 9.48 4.16
N GLY A 115 -10.87 8.15 4.01
CA GLY A 115 -9.55 7.51 3.99
C GLY A 115 -8.72 7.93 2.78
N LEU A 116 -9.30 7.98 1.59
CA LEU A 116 -8.61 8.49 0.39
C LEU A 116 -8.22 9.96 0.53
N ALA A 117 -9.10 10.77 1.13
CA ALA A 117 -8.82 12.19 1.38
C ALA A 117 -7.68 12.36 2.41
N ALA A 118 -7.71 11.61 3.51
CA ALA A 118 -6.66 11.65 4.55
C ALA A 118 -5.27 11.26 4.00
N LEU A 119 -5.22 10.34 3.03
CA LEU A 119 -3.98 9.96 2.35
C LEU A 119 -3.51 11.00 1.31
N GLY A 120 -4.22 12.12 1.14
CA GLY A 120 -3.87 13.15 0.17
C GLY A 120 -3.94 12.69 -1.28
N THR A 121 -4.70 11.64 -1.57
CA THR A 121 -4.82 11.04 -2.90
C THR A 121 -5.45 12.05 -3.86
N ARG A 122 -4.86 12.20 -5.05
CA ARG A 122 -5.41 13.03 -6.13
C ARG A 122 -5.75 12.17 -7.34
N PRO A 123 -6.95 12.28 -7.90
CA PRO A 123 -7.30 11.52 -9.10
C PRO A 123 -6.56 12.08 -10.31
N LEU A 124 -6.04 11.19 -11.15
CA LEU A 124 -5.50 11.58 -12.46
C LEU A 124 -6.61 11.91 -13.44
N LEU A 125 -7.69 11.16 -13.39
CA LEU A 125 -8.91 11.32 -14.19
C LEU A 125 -10.13 11.05 -13.31
N GLY A 126 -11.24 11.71 -13.64
CA GLY A 126 -12.49 11.53 -12.91
C GLY A 126 -12.49 12.24 -11.55
N ARG A 127 -13.11 11.60 -10.56
CA ARG A 127 -13.21 12.11 -9.19
C ARG A 127 -12.94 11.02 -8.17
N LEU A 128 -12.59 11.40 -6.97
CA LEU A 128 -12.59 10.48 -5.82
C LEU A 128 -14.01 10.23 -5.32
N PRO A 129 -14.26 9.09 -4.67
CA PRO A 129 -15.48 8.83 -3.93
C PRO A 129 -15.72 9.90 -2.88
N VAL A 130 -16.97 10.23 -2.66
CA VAL A 130 -17.43 11.13 -1.59
C VAL A 130 -18.36 10.35 -0.65
N ALA A 131 -18.66 10.92 0.52
CA ALA A 131 -19.50 10.25 1.52
C ALA A 131 -20.88 9.79 0.98
N ALA A 132 -21.42 10.46 -0.03
CA ALA A 132 -22.65 10.05 -0.69
C ALA A 132 -22.52 8.72 -1.46
N ASP A 133 -21.33 8.39 -1.95
CA ASP A 133 -21.06 7.12 -2.66
C ASP A 133 -20.98 5.92 -1.70
N GLU A 134 -20.88 6.16 -0.39
CA GLU A 134 -20.84 5.11 0.64
C GLU A 134 -22.23 4.65 1.09
N GLN A 135 -23.29 5.30 0.62
CA GLN A 135 -24.65 4.91 0.96
C GLN A 135 -25.01 3.58 0.30
N VAL A 136 -25.79 2.77 1.00
CA VAL A 136 -26.21 1.43 0.51
C VAL A 136 -26.94 1.48 -0.83
N SER A 137 -27.64 2.58 -1.09
CA SER A 137 -28.39 2.81 -2.34
C SER A 137 -27.57 3.46 -3.45
N ALA A 138 -26.36 3.88 -3.17
CA ALA A 138 -25.50 4.53 -4.16
C ALA A 138 -24.96 3.52 -5.19
N ALA A 139 -24.76 3.99 -6.42
CA ALA A 139 -24.09 3.17 -7.43
C ALA A 139 -22.65 2.85 -6.99
N PRO A 140 -22.19 1.60 -7.16
CA PRO A 140 -20.85 1.21 -6.80
C PRO A 140 -19.81 2.09 -7.50
N THR A 141 -18.90 2.67 -6.73
CA THR A 141 -17.82 3.49 -7.25
C THR A 141 -16.48 2.75 -7.08
N ILE A 142 -15.65 2.78 -8.11
CA ILE A 142 -14.34 2.11 -8.11
C ILE A 142 -13.25 3.11 -8.48
N VAL A 143 -12.10 3.02 -7.81
CA VAL A 143 -10.89 3.76 -8.15
C VAL A 143 -9.87 2.77 -8.69
N LEU A 144 -9.45 2.96 -9.92
CA LEU A 144 -8.43 2.14 -10.55
C LEU A 144 -7.04 2.70 -10.26
N SER A 145 -6.09 1.82 -9.95
CA SER A 145 -4.68 2.23 -9.94
C SER A 145 -4.20 2.55 -11.37
N TYR A 146 -3.25 3.47 -11.48
CA TYR A 146 -2.66 3.82 -12.78
C TYR A 146 -2.17 2.60 -13.55
N ALA A 147 -1.53 1.65 -12.87
CA ALA A 147 -1.02 0.44 -13.49
C ALA A 147 -2.13 -0.47 -14.06
N VAL A 148 -3.25 -0.62 -13.35
CA VAL A 148 -4.41 -1.38 -13.85
C VAL A 148 -5.03 -0.66 -15.03
N TRP A 149 -5.22 0.65 -14.94
CA TRP A 149 -5.77 1.46 -16.03
C TRP A 149 -4.93 1.36 -17.30
N GLN A 150 -3.61 1.44 -17.20
CA GLN A 150 -2.72 1.29 -18.35
C GLN A 150 -2.75 -0.13 -18.93
N ARG A 151 -2.59 -1.15 -18.07
CA ARG A 151 -2.48 -2.53 -18.55
C ARG A 151 -3.77 -3.09 -19.11
N ARG A 152 -4.92 -2.75 -18.51
CA ARG A 152 -6.21 -3.35 -18.85
C ARG A 152 -7.04 -2.50 -19.81
N PHE A 153 -6.90 -1.18 -19.73
CA PHE A 153 -7.70 -0.24 -20.50
C PHE A 153 -6.86 0.60 -21.47
N ALA A 154 -5.59 0.24 -21.68
CA ALA A 154 -4.66 0.93 -22.58
C ALA A 154 -4.63 2.46 -22.41
N GLY A 155 -4.93 2.96 -21.20
CA GLY A 155 -4.97 4.38 -20.93
C GLY A 155 -6.14 5.15 -21.57
N VAL A 156 -7.19 4.46 -22.03
CA VAL A 156 -8.35 5.10 -22.66
C VAL A 156 -9.06 6.01 -21.64
N ARG A 157 -9.32 7.25 -22.05
CA ARG A 157 -9.88 8.28 -21.17
C ARG A 157 -11.40 8.20 -21.00
N THR A 158 -12.09 7.63 -21.94
CA THR A 158 -13.53 7.48 -21.93
C THR A 158 -13.89 6.01 -21.79
N TRP A 159 -14.37 5.63 -20.64
CA TRP A 159 -14.93 4.32 -20.40
C TRP A 159 -16.36 4.48 -19.91
N SER A 160 -17.32 3.98 -20.65
CA SER A 160 -18.69 3.86 -20.18
C SER A 160 -18.90 2.42 -19.73
N ALA A 161 -19.29 2.22 -18.47
CA ALA A 161 -19.78 0.92 -18.03
C ALA A 161 -20.99 0.55 -18.93
N ARG A 162 -20.89 -0.56 -19.63
CA ARG A 162 -22.07 -1.14 -20.27
C ARG A 162 -22.89 -1.82 -19.19
N PRO A 163 -24.22 -1.66 -19.23
CA PRO A 163 -25.12 -2.34 -18.30
C PRO A 163 -25.00 -3.85 -18.37
#